data_ef04e76a729e1e05eb3848318294b583
#
_entry.id   ef04e76a729e1e05eb3848318294b583
#
_cell.length_a   1.000
_cell.length_b   1.000
_cell.length_c   1.000
_cell.angle_alpha   90.00
_cell.angle_beta   90.00
_cell.angle_gamma   90.00
#
_symmetry.space_group_name_H-M   'P 1'
#
loop_
_entity.id
_entity.type
_entity.pdbx_description
1 polymer ?
#
loop_
_entity_poly.entity_id
_entity_poly.type
_entity_poly.pdbx_seq_one_letter_code
_entity_poly.pdbx_strand_id
1 'polypeptide(L)'
;GELLLGGEVELKASERYTTPWVYGSYGRGLNEVAHRFHGTLRQLHPNLRSKPRPVILNTWEAVYFDHSFDTLKKLADTAQSCGVERFVVDDGWFGSRRDDTSGLGDWQVSEDVWPEGLRPLADYVRSRGMEFGLWFEPEMVNPDSRVARAHPDWVLSPTPGRRAVQGRSQQVLDLTNPAALSY
;
A
#
# COMPACT_ATOMS: atom_id res chain seq x y z
N GLY A 1 14.78 -13.70 6.43
CA GLY A 1 15.95 -13.31 5.64
C GLY A 1 15.55 -13.06 4.20
N GLU A 2 16.43 -12.42 3.45
CA GLU A 2 16.22 -12.14 2.03
C GLU A 2 16.32 -13.43 1.22
N LEU A 3 15.52 -13.50 0.18
CA LEU A 3 15.63 -14.51 -0.86
C LEU A 3 16.36 -13.89 -2.05
N LEU A 4 17.68 -14.02 -2.05
CA LEU A 4 18.52 -13.52 -3.13
C LEU A 4 18.60 -14.54 -4.27
N LEU A 5 18.38 -14.09 -5.49
CA LEU A 5 18.59 -14.88 -6.69
C LEU A 5 20.04 -14.84 -7.14
N GLY A 6 20.45 -15.84 -7.93
CA GLY A 6 21.80 -15.87 -8.48
C GLY A 6 22.14 -14.61 -9.30
N GLY A 7 23.22 -13.92 -8.94
CA GLY A 7 23.67 -12.69 -9.60
C GLY A 7 23.09 -11.38 -9.07
N GLU A 8 22.17 -11.41 -8.09
CA GLU A 8 21.66 -10.18 -7.45
C GLU A 8 22.70 -9.52 -6.55
N VAL A 9 23.52 -10.32 -5.87
CA VAL A 9 24.64 -9.84 -5.06
C VAL A 9 25.89 -10.60 -5.42
N GLU A 10 26.87 -9.91 -5.94
CA GLU A 10 28.22 -10.43 -6.17
C GLU A 10 29.20 -9.72 -5.25
N LEU A 11 29.85 -10.47 -4.37
CA LEU A 11 30.87 -9.95 -3.46
C LEU A 11 32.27 -10.24 -3.98
N LYS A 12 33.04 -9.20 -4.21
CA LYS A 12 34.50 -9.32 -4.48
C LYS A 12 35.26 -9.49 -3.17
N ALA A 13 36.54 -9.81 -3.28
CA ALA A 13 37.39 -9.91 -2.11
C ALA A 13 37.35 -8.61 -1.28
N SER A 14 37.11 -8.73 0.01
CA SER A 14 36.96 -7.62 0.97
C SER A 14 35.69 -6.81 0.91
N GLU A 15 34.76 -7.09 0.01
CA GLU A 15 33.43 -6.48 0.02
C GLU A 15 32.53 -7.12 1.08
N ARG A 16 31.53 -6.35 1.54
CA ARG A 16 30.55 -6.76 2.55
C ARG A 16 29.15 -6.50 2.06
N TYR A 17 28.26 -7.42 2.35
CA TYR A 17 26.83 -7.24 2.22
C TYR A 17 26.21 -7.22 3.61
N THR A 18 25.40 -6.23 3.90
CA THR A 18 24.68 -6.12 5.17
C THR A 18 23.20 -6.43 4.92
N THR A 19 22.72 -7.52 5.51
CA THR A 19 21.30 -7.88 5.44
C THR A 19 20.45 -6.89 6.25
N PRO A 20 19.16 -6.77 5.98
CA PRO A 20 18.24 -6.15 6.91
C PRO A 20 18.25 -6.79 8.29
N TRP A 21 17.81 -6.05 9.28
CA TRP A 21 17.71 -6.56 10.64
C TRP A 21 16.80 -7.78 10.74
N VAL A 22 17.30 -8.85 11.33
CA VAL A 22 16.50 -10.05 11.64
C VAL A 22 16.28 -10.12 13.14
N TYR A 23 15.04 -10.19 13.56
CA TYR A 23 14.67 -10.26 14.96
C TYR A 23 14.35 -11.70 15.35
N GLY A 24 15.00 -12.18 16.38
CA GLY A 24 14.75 -13.48 16.98
C GLY A 24 14.16 -13.33 18.39
N SER A 25 13.35 -14.28 18.82
CA SER A 25 12.82 -14.34 20.16
C SER A 25 12.84 -15.78 20.70
N TYR A 26 12.80 -15.93 22.01
CA TYR A 26 12.75 -17.20 22.71
C TYR A 26 11.73 -17.15 23.84
N GLY A 27 11.25 -18.29 24.31
CA GLY A 27 10.32 -18.35 25.42
C GLY A 27 9.73 -19.75 25.63
N ARG A 28 8.95 -19.90 26.70
CA ARG A 28 8.21 -21.12 26.99
C ARG A 28 6.87 -21.07 26.24
N GLY A 29 6.84 -21.63 25.03
CA GLY A 29 5.69 -21.64 24.14
C GLY A 29 5.52 -20.35 23.33
N LEU A 30 4.62 -20.39 22.34
CA LEU A 30 4.46 -19.35 21.34
C LEU A 30 3.94 -18.02 21.93
N ASN A 31 3.12 -18.08 22.99
CA ASN A 31 2.58 -16.86 23.59
C ASN A 31 3.67 -15.98 24.21
N GLU A 32 4.66 -16.57 24.90
CA GLU A 32 5.75 -15.80 25.48
C GLU A 32 6.62 -15.16 24.37
N VAL A 33 6.93 -15.92 23.32
CA VAL A 33 7.63 -15.41 22.14
C VAL A 33 6.87 -14.24 21.50
N ALA A 34 5.58 -14.41 21.27
CA ALA A 34 4.73 -13.36 20.69
C ALA A 34 4.67 -12.11 21.56
N HIS A 35 4.51 -12.26 22.88
CA HIS A 35 4.47 -11.13 23.81
C HIS A 35 5.77 -10.31 23.79
N ARG A 36 6.93 -10.95 23.62
CA ARG A 36 8.21 -10.24 23.49
C ARG A 36 8.27 -9.41 22.20
N PHE A 37 7.85 -9.98 21.06
CA PHE A 37 7.74 -9.22 19.81
C PHE A 37 6.75 -8.06 19.95
N HIS A 38 5.56 -8.30 20.52
CA HIS A 38 4.59 -7.23 20.76
C HIS A 38 5.15 -6.11 21.65
N GLY A 39 5.93 -6.47 22.67
CA GLY A 39 6.61 -5.50 23.53
C GLY A 39 7.58 -4.63 22.77
N THR A 40 8.42 -5.23 21.91
CA THR A 40 9.38 -4.52 21.07
C THR A 40 8.67 -3.60 20.06
N LEU A 41 7.65 -4.11 19.36
CA LEU A 41 6.88 -3.31 18.41
C LEU A 41 6.20 -2.10 19.05
N ARG A 42 5.65 -2.27 20.28
CA ARG A 42 5.07 -1.14 21.03
C ARG A 42 6.11 -0.10 21.44
N GLN A 43 7.36 -0.50 21.67
CA GLN A 43 8.46 0.44 21.98
C GLN A 43 8.89 1.23 20.74
N LEU A 44 8.94 0.59 19.56
CA LEU A 44 9.24 1.23 18.30
C LEU A 44 8.17 2.24 17.86
N HIS A 45 6.93 2.06 18.33
CA HIS A 45 5.80 2.91 17.94
C HIS A 45 5.09 3.51 19.18
N PRO A 46 5.71 4.45 19.91
CA PRO A 46 5.16 4.99 21.15
C PRO A 46 3.79 5.67 20.98
N ASN A 47 3.51 6.25 19.82
CA ASN A 47 2.20 6.86 19.54
C ASN A 47 1.04 5.84 19.54
N LEU A 48 1.31 4.56 19.31
CA LEU A 48 0.30 3.49 19.39
C LEU A 48 -0.14 3.15 20.82
N ARG A 49 0.56 3.66 21.83
CA ARG A 49 0.19 3.46 23.24
C ARG A 49 -0.91 4.40 23.70
N SER A 50 -0.98 5.59 23.10
CA SER A 50 -1.87 6.68 23.54
C SER A 50 -3.15 6.79 22.72
N LYS A 51 -3.22 6.14 21.54
CA LYS A 51 -4.41 6.18 20.68
C LYS A 51 -5.02 4.79 20.54
N PRO A 52 -6.32 4.63 20.81
CA PRO A 52 -7.04 3.41 20.46
C PRO A 52 -6.97 3.18 18.94
N ARG A 53 -7.06 1.93 18.53
CA ARG A 53 -7.17 1.59 17.12
C ARG A 53 -8.58 1.90 16.65
N PRO A 54 -8.75 2.69 15.59
CA PRO A 54 -10.07 2.97 15.06
C PRO A 54 -10.71 1.70 14.47
N VAL A 55 -12.02 1.61 14.54
CA VAL A 55 -12.79 0.65 13.78
C VAL A 55 -12.81 1.12 12.32
N ILE A 56 -12.22 0.34 11.44
CA ILE A 56 -12.01 0.71 10.04
C ILE A 56 -12.96 -0.08 9.15
N LEU A 57 -13.66 0.63 8.24
CA LEU A 57 -14.26 0.03 7.06
C LEU A 57 -13.38 0.37 5.85
N ASN A 58 -12.95 -0.66 5.13
CA ASN A 58 -12.34 -0.56 3.82
C ASN A 58 -13.39 -0.94 2.77
N THR A 59 -13.46 -0.20 1.67
CA THR A 59 -14.56 -0.34 0.69
C THR A 59 -14.37 -1.49 -0.29
N TRP A 60 -13.21 -2.19 -0.30
CA TRP A 60 -12.86 -3.19 -1.30
C TRP A 60 -13.95 -4.24 -1.50
N GLU A 61 -14.29 -4.98 -0.47
CA GLU A 61 -15.26 -6.08 -0.55
C GLU A 61 -16.71 -5.61 -0.80
N ALA A 62 -16.99 -4.32 -0.63
CA ALA A 62 -18.32 -3.76 -0.86
C ALA A 62 -18.55 -3.33 -2.31
N VAL A 63 -17.51 -2.81 -2.99
CA VAL A 63 -17.68 -2.17 -4.30
C VAL A 63 -16.59 -2.53 -5.32
N TYR A 64 -15.48 -3.13 -4.89
CA TYR A 64 -14.30 -3.36 -5.75
C TYR A 64 -13.94 -2.08 -6.52
N PHE A 65 -13.91 -2.15 -7.86
CA PHE A 65 -13.63 -1.01 -8.74
C PHE A 65 -14.87 -0.17 -9.10
N ASP A 66 -16.07 -0.59 -8.67
CA ASP A 66 -17.32 0.13 -8.99
C ASP A 66 -17.54 1.31 -8.04
N HIS A 67 -16.72 2.33 -8.20
CA HIS A 67 -16.79 3.54 -7.39
C HIS A 67 -17.83 4.51 -7.95
N SER A 68 -18.77 4.93 -7.11
CA SER A 68 -19.64 6.07 -7.35
C SER A 68 -19.87 6.86 -6.06
N PHE A 69 -20.01 8.17 -6.17
CA PHE A 69 -20.27 9.04 -5.02
C PHE A 69 -21.50 8.58 -4.21
N ASP A 70 -22.61 8.29 -4.90
CA ASP A 70 -23.87 7.90 -4.24
C ASP A 70 -23.77 6.55 -3.54
N THR A 71 -23.08 5.58 -4.15
CA THR A 71 -22.86 4.27 -3.54
C THR A 71 -21.99 4.37 -2.28
N LEU A 72 -20.87 5.08 -2.38
CA LEU A 72 -19.96 5.24 -1.23
C LEU A 72 -20.56 6.12 -0.13
N LYS A 73 -21.39 7.09 -0.49
CA LYS A 73 -22.17 7.89 0.47
C LYS A 73 -23.13 7.02 1.30
N LYS A 74 -23.91 6.15 0.65
CA LYS A 74 -24.82 5.22 1.32
C LYS A 74 -24.06 4.24 2.22
N LEU A 75 -22.92 3.74 1.73
CA LEU A 75 -22.06 2.87 2.52
C LEU A 75 -21.50 3.59 3.76
N ALA A 76 -21.12 4.86 3.63
CA ALA A 76 -20.65 5.68 4.75
C ALA A 76 -21.76 5.91 5.80
N ASP A 77 -23.00 6.13 5.39
CA ASP A 77 -24.16 6.24 6.31
C ASP A 77 -24.36 4.95 7.10
N THR A 78 -24.28 3.80 6.41
CA THR A 78 -24.37 2.48 7.05
C THR A 78 -23.21 2.24 8.00
N ALA A 79 -21.98 2.54 7.56
CA ALA A 79 -20.78 2.40 8.36
C ALA A 79 -20.85 3.20 9.66
N GLN A 80 -21.30 4.46 9.58
CA GLN A 80 -21.49 5.32 10.74
C GLN A 80 -22.51 4.71 11.74
N SER A 81 -23.63 4.17 11.27
CA SER A 81 -24.62 3.53 12.13
C SER A 81 -24.10 2.26 12.82
N CYS A 82 -23.08 1.61 12.25
CA CYS A 82 -22.41 0.44 12.83
C CYS A 82 -21.23 0.81 13.76
N GLY A 83 -20.95 2.10 13.98
CA GLY A 83 -19.87 2.55 14.86
C GLY A 83 -18.49 2.52 14.19
N VAL A 84 -18.41 2.57 12.86
CA VAL A 84 -17.14 2.73 12.13
C VAL A 84 -16.58 4.13 12.42
N GLU A 85 -15.28 4.20 12.65
CA GLU A 85 -14.56 5.42 13.00
C GLU A 85 -13.69 5.94 11.86
N ARG A 86 -13.31 5.06 10.91
CA ARG A 86 -12.51 5.40 9.73
C ARG A 86 -13.05 4.70 8.49
N PHE A 87 -13.30 5.47 7.44
CA PHE A 87 -13.77 5.01 6.15
C PHE A 87 -12.63 5.12 5.13
N VAL A 88 -12.20 4.00 4.55
CA VAL A 88 -11.07 3.93 3.61
C VAL A 88 -11.58 3.55 2.24
N VAL A 89 -11.42 4.45 1.27
CA VAL A 89 -11.67 4.14 -0.15
C VAL A 89 -10.48 3.34 -0.68
N ASP A 90 -10.77 2.15 -1.18
CA ASP A 90 -9.77 1.21 -1.68
C ASP A 90 -9.46 1.44 -3.16
N ASP A 91 -8.83 0.46 -3.80
CA ASP A 91 -8.34 0.47 -5.18
C ASP A 91 -9.42 0.92 -6.19
N GLY A 92 -9.02 1.70 -7.20
CA GLY A 92 -9.91 2.18 -8.26
C GLY A 92 -10.24 3.68 -8.21
N TRP A 93 -9.75 4.43 -7.22
CA TRP A 93 -10.00 5.88 -7.13
C TRP A 93 -9.13 6.72 -8.08
N PHE A 94 -8.05 6.15 -8.62
CA PHE A 94 -6.99 6.87 -9.35
C PHE A 94 -6.91 6.47 -10.84
N GLY A 95 -6.38 7.36 -11.65
CA GLY A 95 -6.02 7.18 -13.05
C GLY A 95 -7.05 6.41 -13.87
N SER A 96 -6.57 5.49 -14.69
CA SER A 96 -7.39 4.56 -15.49
C SER A 96 -7.65 3.22 -14.78
N ARG A 97 -7.40 3.14 -13.48
CA ARG A 97 -7.53 1.93 -12.68
C ARG A 97 -8.99 1.49 -12.54
N ARG A 98 -9.43 0.54 -13.39
CA ARG A 98 -10.79 -0.03 -13.41
C ARG A 98 -10.81 -1.55 -13.26
N ASP A 99 -9.63 -2.14 -13.24
CA ASP A 99 -9.36 -3.54 -12.97
C ASP A 99 -7.92 -3.68 -12.44
N ASP A 100 -7.48 -4.88 -12.13
CA ASP A 100 -6.16 -5.16 -11.56
C ASP A 100 -5.04 -5.29 -12.58
N THR A 101 -5.29 -5.06 -13.86
CA THR A 101 -4.32 -5.25 -14.95
C THR A 101 -3.61 -3.98 -15.38
N SER A 102 -4.16 -2.81 -15.06
CA SER A 102 -3.67 -1.51 -15.54
C SER A 102 -3.77 -0.40 -14.49
N GLY A 103 -3.01 0.68 -14.69
CA GLY A 103 -3.12 1.93 -13.95
C GLY A 103 -2.48 1.97 -12.57
N LEU A 104 -2.04 0.85 -11.98
CA LEU A 104 -1.37 0.87 -10.68
C LEU A 104 -0.06 1.65 -10.78
N GLY A 105 0.14 2.59 -9.87
CA GLY A 105 1.24 3.54 -9.87
C GLY A 105 0.85 4.96 -10.30
N ASP A 106 -0.27 5.13 -11.00
CA ASP A 106 -0.74 6.44 -11.47
C ASP A 106 -1.62 7.12 -10.39
N TRP A 107 -1.01 7.56 -9.29
CA TRP A 107 -1.69 8.07 -8.08
C TRP A 107 -2.34 9.45 -8.25
N GLN A 108 -3.08 9.65 -9.33
CA GLN A 108 -3.85 10.86 -9.59
C GLN A 108 -5.33 10.53 -9.57
N VAL A 109 -6.13 11.35 -8.92
CA VAL A 109 -7.59 11.15 -8.86
C VAL A 109 -8.16 11.02 -10.28
N SER A 110 -8.98 9.99 -10.50
CA SER A 110 -9.63 9.77 -11.79
C SER A 110 -10.74 10.81 -12.01
N GLU A 111 -10.59 11.65 -13.01
CA GLU A 111 -11.62 12.64 -13.37
C GLU A 111 -12.89 11.98 -13.92
N ASP A 112 -12.76 10.80 -14.55
CA ASP A 112 -13.92 10.04 -15.09
C ASP A 112 -14.85 9.55 -13.98
N VAL A 113 -14.27 9.15 -12.83
CA VAL A 113 -15.04 8.64 -11.67
C VAL A 113 -15.34 9.75 -10.68
N TRP A 114 -14.44 10.68 -10.53
CA TRP A 114 -14.47 11.77 -9.56
C TRP A 114 -14.31 13.13 -10.24
N PRO A 115 -15.29 13.58 -11.03
CA PRO A 115 -15.16 14.84 -11.79
C PRO A 115 -14.99 16.07 -10.90
N GLU A 116 -15.45 16.01 -9.64
CA GLU A 116 -15.24 17.06 -8.63
C GLU A 116 -14.11 16.72 -7.65
N GLY A 117 -13.31 15.69 -7.97
CA GLY A 117 -12.29 15.14 -7.09
C GLY A 117 -12.88 14.35 -5.91
N LEU A 118 -12.02 13.89 -5.02
CA LEU A 118 -12.42 13.10 -3.83
C LEU A 118 -12.90 13.98 -2.66
N ARG A 119 -12.73 15.30 -2.76
CA ARG A 119 -13.06 16.21 -1.66
C ARG A 119 -14.52 16.13 -1.21
N PRO A 120 -15.52 16.10 -2.11
CA PRO A 120 -16.93 15.97 -1.70
C PRO A 120 -17.19 14.73 -0.86
N LEU A 121 -16.62 13.58 -1.23
CA LEU A 121 -16.74 12.34 -0.46
C LEU A 121 -16.01 12.42 0.88
N ALA A 122 -14.79 12.96 0.89
CA ALA A 122 -14.02 13.12 2.11
C ALA A 122 -14.73 14.04 3.12
N ASP A 123 -15.30 15.15 2.67
CA ASP A 123 -16.05 16.08 3.51
C ASP A 123 -17.34 15.45 4.01
N TYR A 124 -18.02 14.66 3.16
CA TYR A 124 -19.20 13.90 3.58
C TYR A 124 -18.89 12.91 4.69
N VAL A 125 -17.86 12.06 4.50
CA VAL A 125 -17.42 11.08 5.51
C VAL A 125 -17.07 11.77 6.83
N ARG A 126 -16.34 12.88 6.77
CA ARG A 126 -15.99 13.68 7.96
C ARG A 126 -17.20 14.27 8.64
N SER A 127 -18.23 14.71 7.87
CA SER A 127 -19.48 15.22 8.42
C SER A 127 -20.26 14.15 9.21
N ARG A 128 -19.98 12.86 8.97
CA ARG A 128 -20.53 11.72 9.71
C ARG A 128 -19.68 11.34 10.94
N GLY A 129 -18.66 12.14 11.27
CA GLY A 129 -17.80 11.92 12.43
C GLY A 129 -16.71 10.86 12.21
N MET A 130 -16.50 10.40 10.97
CA MET A 130 -15.48 9.42 10.62
C MET A 130 -14.24 10.10 10.04
N GLU A 131 -13.08 9.46 10.21
CA GLU A 131 -11.86 9.80 9.46
C GLU A 131 -11.99 9.26 8.02
N PHE A 132 -11.41 10.00 7.06
CA PHE A 132 -11.33 9.57 5.67
C PHE A 132 -9.94 9.09 5.33
N GLY A 133 -9.81 7.97 4.64
CA GLY A 133 -8.55 7.40 4.17
C GLY A 133 -8.63 6.93 2.72
N LEU A 134 -7.46 6.78 2.13
CA LEU A 134 -7.27 6.21 0.79
C LEU A 134 -6.29 5.03 0.87
N TRP A 135 -6.54 4.02 0.06
CA TRP A 135 -5.61 2.93 -0.14
C TRP A 135 -4.52 3.32 -1.17
N PHE A 136 -3.29 2.90 -0.88
CA PHE A 136 -2.14 3.03 -1.76
C PHE A 136 -1.30 1.74 -1.71
N GLU A 137 -0.73 1.35 -2.83
CA GLU A 137 0.27 0.30 -2.97
C GLU A 137 1.52 0.90 -3.66
N PRO A 138 2.27 1.75 -2.96
CA PRO A 138 3.28 2.62 -3.58
C PRO A 138 4.51 1.89 -4.11
N GLU A 139 4.75 0.67 -3.67
CA GLU A 139 5.86 -0.19 -4.11
C GLU A 139 5.57 -0.95 -5.41
N MET A 140 4.31 -0.95 -5.87
CA MET A 140 3.89 -1.74 -7.01
C MET A 140 3.47 -0.86 -8.19
N VAL A 141 3.64 -1.39 -9.39
CA VAL A 141 3.28 -0.71 -10.64
C VAL A 141 2.77 -1.72 -11.67
N ASN A 142 1.75 -1.36 -12.44
CA ASN A 142 1.41 -2.14 -13.63
C ASN A 142 2.33 -1.75 -14.79
N PRO A 143 2.75 -2.70 -15.65
CA PRO A 143 3.39 -2.37 -16.92
C PRO A 143 2.54 -1.42 -17.78
N ASP A 144 1.22 -1.60 -17.72
CA ASP A 144 0.25 -0.68 -18.32
C ASP A 144 -0.15 0.43 -17.35
N SER A 145 0.80 1.31 -17.06
CA SER A 145 0.60 2.57 -16.34
C SER A 145 1.39 3.68 -17.02
N ARG A 146 1.05 4.93 -16.74
CA ARG A 146 1.81 6.09 -17.24
C ARG A 146 3.21 6.12 -16.66
N VAL A 147 3.33 5.84 -15.36
CA VAL A 147 4.62 5.86 -14.67
C VAL A 147 5.56 4.77 -15.20
N ALA A 148 5.08 3.55 -15.42
CA ALA A 148 5.94 2.48 -15.97
C ALA A 148 6.38 2.76 -17.41
N ARG A 149 5.52 3.39 -18.22
CA ARG A 149 5.88 3.81 -19.59
C ARG A 149 6.87 4.98 -19.61
N ALA A 150 6.72 5.93 -18.70
CA ALA A 150 7.59 7.11 -18.61
C ALA A 150 8.96 6.77 -18.00
N HIS A 151 8.98 5.83 -17.07
CA HIS A 151 10.16 5.47 -16.27
C HIS A 151 10.37 3.96 -16.20
N PRO A 152 10.68 3.30 -17.33
CA PRO A 152 10.91 1.85 -17.33
C PRO A 152 12.16 1.46 -16.52
N ASP A 153 13.07 2.40 -16.27
CA ASP A 153 14.24 2.27 -15.43
C ASP A 153 13.95 2.29 -13.92
N TRP A 154 12.70 2.64 -13.53
CA TRP A 154 12.27 2.57 -12.13
C TRP A 154 11.73 1.20 -11.72
N VAL A 155 11.52 0.30 -12.69
CA VAL A 155 11.04 -1.05 -12.41
C VAL A 155 12.20 -1.94 -11.98
N LEU A 156 12.07 -2.54 -10.80
CA LEU A 156 13.11 -3.42 -10.26
C LEU A 156 13.32 -4.63 -11.16
N SER A 157 14.56 -4.80 -11.63
CA SER A 157 14.99 -5.93 -12.44
C SER A 157 16.19 -6.63 -11.79
N PRO A 158 16.23 -7.97 -11.76
CA PRO A 158 17.33 -8.72 -11.11
C PRO A 158 18.70 -8.45 -11.73
N THR A 159 18.73 -8.15 -13.02
CA THR A 159 19.96 -7.77 -13.74
C THR A 159 19.64 -6.90 -14.93
N PRO A 160 20.53 -5.99 -15.36
CA PRO A 160 20.34 -5.19 -16.56
C PRO A 160 19.99 -6.06 -17.78
N GLY A 161 18.93 -5.70 -18.49
CA GLY A 161 18.45 -6.41 -19.66
C GLY A 161 17.60 -7.67 -19.40
N ARG A 162 17.45 -8.09 -18.16
CA ARG A 162 16.48 -9.13 -17.78
C ARG A 162 15.10 -8.53 -17.60
N ARG A 163 14.09 -9.32 -17.97
CA ARG A 163 12.68 -8.95 -17.75
C ARG A 163 12.41 -8.92 -16.24
N ALA A 164 11.79 -7.85 -15.78
CA ALA A 164 11.32 -7.75 -14.40
C ALA A 164 10.35 -8.88 -14.06
N VAL A 165 10.42 -9.37 -12.83
CA VAL A 165 9.47 -10.37 -12.34
C VAL A 165 8.09 -9.72 -12.24
N GLN A 166 7.07 -10.45 -12.68
CA GLN A 166 5.70 -9.98 -12.69
C GLN A 166 4.80 -11.00 -11.97
N GLY A 167 3.94 -10.49 -11.09
CA GLY A 167 2.88 -11.27 -10.45
C GLY A 167 1.60 -10.44 -10.44
N ARG A 168 0.43 -11.05 -10.69
CA ARG A 168 -0.87 -10.36 -10.76
C ARG A 168 -0.88 -9.13 -11.67
N SER A 169 -0.21 -9.18 -12.80
CA SER A 169 0.01 -8.04 -13.71
C SER A 169 0.77 -6.86 -13.09
N GLN A 170 1.47 -7.08 -11.99
CA GLN A 170 2.20 -6.06 -11.24
C GLN A 170 3.71 -6.33 -11.28
N GLN A 171 4.47 -5.26 -11.21
CA GLN A 171 5.93 -5.24 -11.05
C GLN A 171 6.29 -4.37 -9.86
N VAL A 172 7.50 -4.55 -9.33
CA VAL A 172 7.98 -3.81 -8.17
C VAL A 172 8.79 -2.60 -8.61
N LEU A 173 8.56 -1.45 -8.00
CA LEU A 173 9.40 -0.26 -8.18
C LEU A 173 10.71 -0.39 -7.41
N ASP A 174 11.79 0.07 -8.00
CA ASP A 174 13.09 0.19 -7.33
C ASP A 174 13.10 1.42 -6.42
N LEU A 175 12.68 1.24 -5.17
CA LEU A 175 12.65 2.30 -4.17
C LEU A 175 14.06 2.69 -3.67
N THR A 176 15.13 2.05 -4.16
CA THR A 176 16.51 2.53 -3.94
C THR A 176 16.85 3.67 -4.91
N ASN A 177 16.09 3.82 -6.00
CA ASN A 177 16.18 4.97 -6.89
C ASN A 177 15.51 6.20 -6.22
N PRO A 178 16.27 7.27 -5.92
CA PRO A 178 15.70 8.44 -5.24
C PRO A 178 14.55 9.12 -6.01
N ALA A 179 14.55 9.06 -7.33
CA ALA A 179 13.49 9.63 -8.15
C ALA A 179 12.20 8.82 -8.03
N ALA A 180 12.29 7.47 -8.06
CA ALA A 180 11.14 6.59 -7.83
C ALA A 180 10.59 6.72 -6.40
N LEU A 181 11.47 6.84 -5.41
CA LEU A 181 11.07 7.03 -4.00
C LEU A 181 10.40 8.40 -3.77
N SER A 182 10.76 9.41 -4.55
CA SER A 182 10.23 10.78 -4.41
C SER A 182 8.93 11.02 -5.18
N TYR A 183 8.60 10.13 -6.09
CA TYR A 183 7.36 10.17 -6.87
C TYR A 183 6.15 9.88 -5.99
#